data_7ffc0ea17b2b66be7c08e15c87e2cc27
#
_entry.id   7ffc0ea17b2b66be7c08e15c87e2cc27
#
_cell.length_a   1.000
_cell.length_b   1.000
_cell.length_c   1.000
_cell.angle_alpha   90.00
_cell.angle_beta   90.00
_cell.angle_gamma   90.00
#
_symmetry.space_group_name_H-M   'P 1'
#
loop_
_entity.id
_entity.type
_entity.pdbx_description
1 polymer ?
#
loop_
_entity_poly.entity_id
_entity_poly.type
_entity_poly.pdbx_seq_one_letter_code
_entity_poly.pdbx_strand_id
1 'polypeptide(L)'
;VLWGEHGKGLRSEYAPAFFGPLYSRLQQIKLAFDPHNQLNPGKIATPPGQALTRLDEVPTRGQRDRVIPLALRRSFSDALHCNGNGACFNFSPDDAMCPSWKALRERRHSPKGRASLLREWLYLISASGHAHHLDGRATRGMQRTVAALAQRIRNTLALRAGAYDFSHEVKQALDTCLACKSCAGQCPVKVDVPAFRAKFLAAYHTRYLRPARDWVLASLE
;
A
#
# COMPACT_ATOMS: atom_id res chain seq x y z
N VAL A 1 11.58 -23.98 11.90
CA VAL A 1 11.96 -24.03 13.30
C VAL A 1 11.09 -23.08 14.12
N LEU A 2 10.51 -23.59 15.22
CA LEU A 2 9.63 -22.80 16.10
C LEU A 2 10.40 -21.99 17.16
N TRP A 3 11.72 -22.16 17.24
CA TRP A 3 12.56 -21.46 18.20
C TRP A 3 12.91 -20.05 17.73
N GLY A 4 12.99 -19.11 18.68
CA GLY A 4 13.35 -17.73 18.46
C GLY A 4 12.46 -16.75 19.23
N GLU A 5 12.88 -15.51 19.32
CA GLU A 5 12.19 -14.39 19.97
C GLU A 5 10.97 -13.85 19.19
N HIS A 6 10.85 -14.23 17.90
CA HIS A 6 9.76 -13.79 17.04
C HIS A 6 8.48 -14.60 17.23
N GLY A 7 7.34 -14.01 16.89
CA GLY A 7 6.05 -14.70 16.91
C GLY A 7 6.04 -15.99 16.07
N LYS A 8 5.48 -17.05 16.61
CA LYS A 8 5.51 -18.41 16.06
C LYS A 8 4.29 -18.72 15.19
N GLY A 9 3.27 -17.87 15.19
CA GLY A 9 1.99 -18.13 14.56
C GLY A 9 2.04 -18.38 13.05
N LEU A 10 2.97 -17.75 12.30
CA LEU A 10 3.14 -18.02 10.87
C LEU A 10 3.77 -19.39 10.58
N ARG A 11 4.45 -19.99 11.55
CA ARG A 11 5.12 -21.29 11.43
C ARG A 11 4.33 -22.41 12.10
N SER A 12 3.02 -22.24 12.22
CA SER A 12 2.12 -23.17 12.94
C SER A 12 2.09 -24.57 12.33
N GLU A 13 2.29 -24.71 11.03
CA GLU A 13 2.38 -26.01 10.35
C GLU A 13 3.45 -26.94 10.94
N TYR A 14 4.50 -26.37 11.52
CA TYR A 14 5.58 -27.14 12.16
C TYR A 14 5.32 -27.49 13.63
N ALA A 15 4.21 -27.02 14.21
CA ALA A 15 3.92 -27.24 15.63
C ALA A 15 3.75 -28.75 15.96
N PRO A 16 3.05 -29.57 15.17
CA PRO A 16 2.97 -31.00 15.42
C PRO A 16 4.32 -31.70 15.45
N ALA A 17 5.19 -31.38 14.49
CA ALA A 17 6.54 -31.95 14.42
C ALA A 17 7.43 -31.49 15.58
N PHE A 18 7.27 -30.24 16.03
CA PHE A 18 8.09 -29.68 17.11
C PHE A 18 7.69 -30.24 18.49
N PHE A 19 6.39 -30.31 18.78
CA PHE A 19 5.87 -30.77 20.06
C PHE A 19 5.72 -32.30 20.14
N GLY A 20 5.74 -32.99 18.99
CA GLY A 20 5.62 -34.45 18.92
C GLY A 20 4.39 -34.96 19.69
N PRO A 21 4.55 -35.97 20.59
CA PRO A 21 3.43 -36.53 21.35
C PRO A 21 2.68 -35.54 22.22
N LEU A 22 3.32 -34.45 22.61
CA LEU A 22 2.69 -33.40 23.43
C LEU A 22 1.74 -32.50 22.64
N TYR A 23 1.76 -32.56 21.30
CA TYR A 23 0.89 -31.70 20.50
C TYR A 23 -0.60 -31.96 20.76
N SER A 24 -1.00 -33.22 20.98
CA SER A 24 -2.37 -33.58 21.32
C SER A 24 -2.84 -32.94 22.64
N ARG A 25 -1.93 -32.76 23.60
CA ARG A 25 -2.25 -32.07 24.85
C ARG A 25 -2.45 -30.56 24.64
N LEU A 26 -1.66 -29.94 23.78
CA LEU A 26 -1.88 -28.54 23.40
C LEU A 26 -3.24 -28.35 22.71
N GLN A 27 -3.66 -29.30 21.86
CA GLN A 27 -4.98 -29.26 21.23
C GLN A 27 -6.10 -29.40 22.28
N GLN A 28 -5.94 -30.26 23.30
CA GLN A 28 -6.91 -30.40 24.39
C GLN A 28 -7.01 -29.12 25.21
N ILE A 29 -5.89 -28.47 25.52
CA ILE A 29 -5.87 -27.19 26.24
C ILE A 29 -6.58 -26.13 25.39
N LYS A 30 -6.23 -26.01 24.11
CA LYS A 30 -6.88 -25.08 23.18
C LYS A 30 -8.40 -25.29 23.14
N LEU A 31 -8.85 -26.53 23.04
CA LEU A 31 -10.27 -26.88 23.01
C LEU A 31 -11.00 -26.55 24.30
N ALA A 32 -10.34 -26.74 25.48
CA ALA A 32 -10.91 -26.42 26.79
C ALA A 32 -11.17 -24.92 26.97
N PHE A 33 -10.27 -24.05 26.47
CA PHE A 33 -10.41 -22.60 26.59
C PHE A 33 -11.10 -21.92 25.41
N ASP A 34 -11.09 -22.54 24.24
CA ASP A 34 -11.66 -21.97 23.00
C ASP A 34 -12.31 -23.08 22.16
N PRO A 35 -13.45 -23.59 22.62
CA PRO A 35 -14.13 -24.72 21.96
C PRO A 35 -14.60 -24.38 20.53
N HIS A 36 -14.83 -23.11 20.23
CA HIS A 36 -15.25 -22.64 18.92
C HIS A 36 -14.09 -22.18 18.03
N ASN A 37 -12.84 -22.31 18.49
CA ASN A 37 -11.63 -21.90 17.77
C ASN A 37 -11.68 -20.46 17.23
N GLN A 38 -12.17 -19.53 18.05
CA GLN A 38 -12.30 -18.09 17.69
C GLN A 38 -11.02 -17.29 17.96
N LEU A 39 -10.18 -17.74 18.90
CA LEU A 39 -8.95 -17.07 19.30
C LEU A 39 -7.78 -17.56 18.45
N ASN A 40 -7.31 -16.73 17.53
CA ASN A 40 -6.21 -17.06 16.63
C ASN A 40 -6.36 -18.42 15.92
N PRO A 41 -7.43 -18.64 15.14
CA PRO A 41 -7.65 -19.90 14.45
C PRO A 41 -6.46 -20.25 13.54
N GLY A 42 -6.10 -21.54 13.50
CA GLY A 42 -4.97 -22.02 12.71
C GLY A 42 -3.58 -21.69 13.28
N LYS A 43 -3.47 -21.13 14.48
CA LYS A 43 -2.17 -20.74 15.07
C LYS A 43 -1.73 -21.68 16.17
N ILE A 44 -0.55 -22.25 16.02
CA ILE A 44 0.18 -23.15 16.96
C ILE A 44 -0.61 -24.41 17.29
N ALA A 45 -1.78 -24.30 17.92
CA ALA A 45 -2.66 -25.41 18.24
C ALA A 45 -4.09 -25.11 17.77
N THR A 46 -4.70 -26.03 17.06
CA THR A 46 -6.11 -25.99 16.65
C THR A 46 -6.83 -27.24 17.16
N PRO A 47 -8.16 -27.23 17.31
CA PRO A 47 -8.90 -28.45 17.56
C PRO A 47 -8.58 -29.56 16.54
N PRO A 48 -8.67 -30.83 16.91
CA PRO A 48 -8.47 -31.95 15.98
C PRO A 48 -9.33 -31.80 14.71
N GLY A 49 -8.75 -32.10 13.55
CA GLY A 49 -9.43 -32.00 12.27
C GLY A 49 -9.43 -30.61 11.63
N GLN A 50 -8.96 -29.57 12.31
CA GLN A 50 -8.84 -28.23 11.73
C GLN A 50 -7.40 -27.97 11.25
N ALA A 51 -7.29 -27.23 10.12
CA ALA A 51 -6.01 -26.95 9.49
C ALA A 51 -5.20 -25.91 10.25
N LEU A 52 -3.88 -26.13 10.31
CA LEU A 52 -2.91 -25.15 10.76
C LEU A 52 -2.55 -24.19 9.61
N THR A 53 -2.25 -22.95 9.95
CA THR A 53 -1.74 -21.98 8.98
C THR A 53 -0.42 -22.47 8.41
N ARG A 54 -0.34 -22.51 7.08
CA ARG A 54 0.87 -22.82 6.33
C ARG A 54 1.61 -21.55 5.96
N LEU A 55 2.93 -21.61 5.97
CA LEU A 55 3.78 -20.45 5.68
C LEU A 55 3.64 -19.98 4.23
N ASP A 56 3.52 -20.93 3.30
CA ASP A 56 3.39 -20.67 1.88
C ASP A 56 2.01 -20.14 1.46
N GLU A 57 0.98 -20.35 2.27
CA GLU A 57 -0.38 -19.88 2.01
C GLU A 57 -0.65 -18.46 2.52
N VAL A 58 0.22 -17.93 3.39
CA VAL A 58 0.06 -16.57 3.95
C VAL A 58 0.57 -15.54 2.95
N PRO A 59 -0.31 -14.70 2.38
CA PRO A 59 0.12 -13.68 1.44
C PRO A 59 1.03 -12.67 2.13
N THR A 60 2.25 -12.56 1.67
CA THR A 60 3.19 -11.56 2.15
C THR A 60 3.13 -10.30 1.28
N ARG A 61 3.51 -9.17 1.86
CA ARG A 61 3.56 -7.89 1.15
C ARG A 61 4.39 -7.97 -0.14
N GLY A 62 5.51 -8.66 -0.12
CA GLY A 62 6.38 -8.81 -1.29
C GLY A 62 5.83 -9.71 -2.40
N GLN A 63 4.91 -10.61 -2.09
CA GLN A 63 4.26 -11.45 -3.11
C GLN A 63 3.35 -10.63 -4.02
N ARG A 64 2.58 -9.70 -3.46
CA ARG A 64 1.72 -8.78 -4.24
C ARG A 64 2.54 -7.85 -5.14
N ASP A 65 3.72 -7.42 -4.69
CA ASP A 65 4.59 -6.57 -5.49
C ASP A 65 5.13 -7.28 -6.75
N ARG A 66 5.16 -8.61 -6.79
CA ARG A 66 5.60 -9.37 -7.97
C ARG A 66 4.69 -9.16 -9.18
N VAL A 67 3.42 -8.84 -8.97
CA VAL A 67 2.47 -8.52 -10.04
C VAL A 67 2.81 -7.19 -10.71
N ILE A 68 3.44 -6.26 -9.98
CA ILE A 68 3.82 -4.95 -10.50
C ILE A 68 5.04 -5.11 -11.42
N PRO A 69 4.99 -4.67 -12.69
CA PRO A 69 6.11 -4.73 -13.61
C PRO A 69 7.40 -4.11 -13.04
N LEU A 70 8.55 -4.69 -13.35
CA LEU A 70 9.83 -4.26 -12.80
C LEU A 70 10.14 -2.77 -13.10
N ALA A 71 9.78 -2.29 -14.28
CA ALA A 71 9.95 -0.89 -14.67
C ALA A 71 9.17 0.05 -13.72
N LEU A 72 7.91 -0.28 -13.39
CA LEU A 72 7.10 0.48 -12.44
C LEU A 72 7.63 0.38 -11.01
N ARG A 73 8.09 -0.81 -10.59
CA ARG A 73 8.72 -0.96 -9.27
C ARG A 73 9.94 -0.07 -9.12
N ARG A 74 10.77 0.05 -10.15
CA ARG A 74 11.93 0.95 -10.17
C ARG A 74 11.50 2.41 -10.17
N SER A 75 10.52 2.78 -11.00
CA SER A 75 10.00 4.15 -11.10
C SER A 75 9.40 4.64 -9.78
N PHE A 76 8.67 3.79 -9.06
CA PHE A 76 7.99 4.11 -7.80
C PHE A 76 8.70 3.51 -6.56
N SER A 77 10.01 3.29 -6.66
CA SER A 77 10.83 2.74 -5.57
C SER A 77 10.66 3.53 -4.27
N ASP A 78 10.56 4.87 -4.35
CA ASP A 78 10.36 5.75 -3.20
C ASP A 78 9.14 5.38 -2.33
N ALA A 79 8.11 4.81 -2.93
CA ALA A 79 6.94 4.31 -2.21
C ALA A 79 7.10 2.82 -1.80
N LEU A 80 7.65 1.99 -2.70
CA LEU A 80 7.74 0.55 -2.50
C LEU A 80 8.79 0.16 -1.45
N HIS A 81 9.79 1.01 -1.18
CA HIS A 81 10.77 0.81 -0.13
C HIS A 81 10.19 0.95 1.28
N CYS A 82 8.99 1.52 1.46
CA CYS A 82 8.37 1.60 2.77
C CYS A 82 8.24 0.21 3.40
N ASN A 83 9.01 -0.06 4.45
CA ASN A 83 9.00 -1.32 5.19
C ASN A 83 7.94 -1.35 6.32
N GLY A 84 7.25 -0.24 6.55
CA GLY A 84 6.17 -0.15 7.54
C GLY A 84 6.64 0.06 8.97
N ASN A 85 7.89 0.46 9.22
CA ASN A 85 8.45 0.65 10.58
C ASN A 85 7.65 1.63 11.47
N GLY A 86 6.87 2.54 10.87
CA GLY A 86 5.99 3.42 11.64
C GLY A 86 6.65 4.69 12.21
N ALA A 87 7.92 4.98 11.92
CA ALA A 87 8.59 6.19 12.37
C ALA A 87 7.82 7.48 11.99
N CYS A 88 7.02 7.43 10.92
CA CYS A 88 6.17 8.54 10.51
C CYS A 88 4.88 8.72 11.34
N PHE A 89 4.59 7.86 12.31
CA PHE A 89 3.45 8.00 13.24
C PHE A 89 3.80 8.75 14.52
N ASN A 90 4.74 9.65 14.41
CA ASN A 90 5.17 10.48 15.53
C ASN A 90 4.32 11.75 15.66
N PHE A 91 3.88 12.06 16.88
CA PHE A 91 3.13 13.27 17.23
C PHE A 91 3.95 14.30 17.99
N SER A 92 5.23 14.03 18.28
CA SER A 92 6.08 14.99 18.96
C SER A 92 6.15 16.31 18.16
N PRO A 93 5.94 17.48 18.79
CA PRO A 93 6.06 18.77 18.11
C PRO A 93 7.48 19.05 17.63
N ASP A 94 8.48 18.48 18.33
CA ASP A 94 9.90 18.68 18.02
C ASP A 94 10.40 17.85 16.84
N ASP A 95 9.62 16.88 16.39
CA ASP A 95 9.93 16.06 15.23
C ASP A 95 9.32 16.68 13.98
N ALA A 96 10.11 16.97 12.96
CA ALA A 96 9.64 17.55 11.70
C ALA A 96 8.88 16.56 10.81
N MET A 97 8.81 15.27 11.19
CA MET A 97 8.14 14.24 10.39
C MET A 97 6.65 14.55 10.16
N CYS A 98 6.31 14.70 8.89
CA CYS A 98 4.98 14.82 8.32
C CYS A 98 3.98 15.73 9.09
N PRO A 99 4.02 17.05 8.92
CA PRO A 99 3.07 17.95 9.56
C PRO A 99 1.61 17.67 9.19
N SER A 100 1.32 17.22 7.96
CA SER A 100 -0.06 16.88 7.57
C SER A 100 -0.60 15.66 8.32
N TRP A 101 0.23 14.67 8.67
CA TRP A 101 -0.15 13.58 9.54
C TRP A 101 -0.51 14.07 10.94
N LYS A 102 0.32 14.95 11.50
CA LYS A 102 0.11 15.50 12.84
C LYS A 102 -1.19 16.29 12.95
N ALA A 103 -1.52 17.05 11.90
CA ALA A 103 -2.75 17.84 11.84
C ALA A 103 -4.01 17.00 11.63
N LEU A 104 -3.98 16.06 10.68
CA LEU A 104 -5.18 15.31 10.27
C LEU A 104 -5.43 14.06 11.11
N ARG A 105 -4.38 13.49 11.71
CA ARG A 105 -4.42 12.30 12.58
C ARG A 105 -5.00 11.01 11.95
N GLU A 106 -5.22 11.01 10.64
CA GLU A 106 -5.66 9.83 9.89
C GLU A 106 -4.46 9.13 9.22
N ARG A 107 -4.36 7.83 9.40
CA ARG A 107 -3.22 7.03 8.88
C ARG A 107 -2.97 7.18 7.39
N ARG A 108 -4.02 7.36 6.58
CA ARG A 108 -3.90 7.57 5.12
C ARG A 108 -3.08 8.80 4.75
N HIS A 109 -3.01 9.81 5.62
CA HIS A 109 -2.25 11.04 5.41
C HIS A 109 -0.80 10.97 5.90
N SER A 110 -0.40 9.87 6.52
CA SER A 110 1.00 9.63 6.88
C SER A 110 1.84 9.21 5.67
N PRO A 111 3.17 9.38 5.68
CA PRO A 111 4.05 8.84 4.64
C PRO A 111 3.84 7.34 4.38
N LYS A 112 3.71 6.54 5.44
CA LYS A 112 3.39 5.11 5.35
C LYS A 112 2.03 4.86 4.70
N GLY A 113 1.00 5.59 5.09
CA GLY A 113 -0.35 5.46 4.54
C GLY A 113 -0.37 5.77 3.05
N ARG A 114 0.23 6.89 2.65
CA ARG A 114 0.34 7.29 1.24
C ARG A 114 1.14 6.29 0.41
N ALA A 115 2.26 5.78 0.93
CA ALA A 115 3.04 4.74 0.27
C ALA A 115 2.24 3.43 0.11
N SER A 116 1.43 3.06 1.11
CA SER A 116 0.58 1.87 1.06
C SER A 116 -0.55 2.01 0.05
N LEU A 117 -1.23 3.17 0.01
CA LEU A 117 -2.26 3.46 -0.99
C LEU A 117 -1.69 3.44 -2.41
N LEU A 118 -0.52 4.05 -2.63
CA LEU A 118 0.13 4.02 -3.93
C LEU A 118 0.56 2.60 -4.34
N ARG A 119 1.06 1.80 -3.40
CA ARG A 119 1.42 0.40 -3.67
C ARG A 119 0.20 -0.42 -4.08
N GLU A 120 -0.93 -0.24 -3.39
CA GLU A 120 -2.19 -0.89 -3.75
C GLU A 120 -2.67 -0.46 -5.13
N TRP A 121 -2.62 0.83 -5.44
CA TRP A 121 -2.95 1.35 -6.76
C TRP A 121 -2.08 0.73 -7.86
N LEU A 122 -0.76 0.67 -7.66
CA LEU A 122 0.16 0.03 -8.61
C LEU A 122 -0.19 -1.45 -8.83
N TYR A 123 -0.55 -2.16 -7.76
CA TYR A 123 -1.00 -3.54 -7.85
C TYR A 123 -2.28 -3.67 -8.68
N LEU A 124 -3.30 -2.87 -8.37
CA LEU A 124 -4.61 -2.92 -9.03
C LEU A 124 -4.51 -2.61 -10.53
N ILE A 125 -3.78 -1.58 -10.92
CA ILE A 125 -3.58 -1.23 -12.34
C ILE A 125 -2.74 -2.29 -13.07
N SER A 126 -1.81 -2.94 -12.37
CA SER A 126 -0.99 -4.02 -12.96
C SER A 126 -1.82 -5.28 -13.15
N ALA A 127 -2.62 -5.65 -12.15
CA ALA A 127 -3.50 -6.81 -12.19
C ALA A 127 -4.62 -6.66 -13.27
N SER A 128 -5.09 -5.42 -13.50
CA SER A 128 -6.09 -5.13 -14.54
C SER A 128 -5.50 -4.93 -15.94
N GLY A 129 -4.19 -5.09 -16.13
CA GLY A 129 -3.52 -4.91 -17.42
C GLY A 129 -3.37 -3.45 -17.88
N HIS A 130 -3.70 -2.46 -17.05
CA HIS A 130 -3.62 -1.04 -17.40
C HIS A 130 -2.26 -0.40 -17.09
N ALA A 131 -1.30 -1.18 -16.62
CA ALA A 131 0.03 -0.70 -16.21
C ALA A 131 0.87 -0.11 -17.36
N HIS A 132 0.62 -0.55 -18.60
CA HIS A 132 1.33 -0.05 -19.80
C HIS A 132 1.13 1.44 -20.06
N HIS A 133 0.05 2.04 -19.58
CA HIS A 133 -0.16 3.49 -19.69
C HIS A 133 0.78 4.33 -18.81
N LEU A 134 1.49 3.71 -17.87
CA LEU A 134 2.44 4.37 -16.97
C LEU A 134 3.88 4.37 -17.50
N ASP A 135 4.18 3.58 -18.53
CA ASP A 135 5.47 3.66 -19.20
C ASP A 135 5.55 4.99 -19.95
N GLY A 136 6.48 5.84 -19.52
CA GLY A 136 6.58 7.24 -20.00
C GLY A 136 6.79 7.40 -21.51
N ARG A 137 6.96 6.31 -22.26
CA ARG A 137 6.98 6.29 -23.73
C ARG A 137 5.57 6.37 -24.33
N ALA A 138 4.58 5.69 -23.74
CA ALA A 138 3.20 5.69 -24.21
C ALA A 138 2.50 7.03 -23.92
N THR A 139 2.85 7.71 -22.82
CA THR A 139 2.20 8.95 -22.40
C THR A 139 2.53 10.16 -23.29
N ARG A 140 3.71 10.20 -23.90
CA ARG A 140 4.11 11.36 -24.76
C ARG A 140 3.32 11.46 -26.08
N GLY A 141 2.93 10.33 -26.67
CA GLY A 141 2.12 10.31 -27.91
C GLY A 141 0.63 10.52 -27.67
N MET A 142 0.08 9.86 -26.64
CA MET A 142 -1.36 9.85 -26.34
C MET A 142 -1.89 11.17 -25.75
N GLN A 143 -1.03 12.00 -25.17
CA GLN A 143 -1.44 13.30 -24.60
C GLN A 143 -1.93 14.32 -25.64
N ARG A 144 -1.61 14.12 -26.91
CA ARG A 144 -1.86 15.10 -27.99
C ARG A 144 -3.05 14.79 -28.89
N THR A 145 -3.75 13.68 -28.71
CA THR A 145 -4.87 13.32 -29.58
C THR A 145 -6.20 13.85 -29.05
N VAL A 146 -7.09 14.29 -29.97
CA VAL A 146 -8.47 14.70 -29.62
C VAL A 146 -9.20 13.58 -28.87
N ALA A 147 -8.98 12.33 -29.26
CA ALA A 147 -9.54 11.15 -28.60
C ALA A 147 -9.11 11.06 -27.13
N ALA A 148 -7.84 11.35 -26.81
CA ALA A 148 -7.35 11.36 -25.42
C ALA A 148 -8.00 12.48 -24.60
N LEU A 149 -8.22 13.64 -25.19
CA LEU A 149 -8.93 14.75 -24.53
C LEU A 149 -10.40 14.38 -24.25
N ALA A 150 -11.10 13.85 -25.25
CA ALA A 150 -12.48 13.38 -25.11
C ALA A 150 -12.59 12.31 -24.00
N GLN A 151 -11.63 11.38 -23.93
CA GLN A 151 -11.58 10.36 -22.88
C GLN A 151 -11.39 10.98 -21.48
N ARG A 152 -10.51 11.98 -21.34
CA ARG A 152 -10.31 12.69 -20.05
C ARG A 152 -11.57 13.43 -19.61
N ILE A 153 -12.26 14.10 -20.54
CA ILE A 153 -13.52 14.78 -20.27
C ILE A 153 -14.55 13.75 -19.77
N ARG A 154 -14.74 12.66 -20.51
CA ARG A 154 -15.67 11.59 -20.15
C ARG A 154 -15.37 11.00 -18.75
N ASN A 155 -14.11 10.67 -18.48
CA ASN A 155 -13.70 10.14 -17.18
C ASN A 155 -13.94 11.15 -16.06
N THR A 156 -13.68 12.44 -16.30
CA THR A 156 -13.88 13.50 -15.30
C THR A 156 -15.38 13.72 -15.03
N LEU A 157 -16.23 13.64 -16.06
CA LEU A 157 -17.69 13.71 -15.90
C LEU A 157 -18.24 12.48 -15.16
N ALA A 158 -17.76 11.28 -15.51
CA ALA A 158 -18.12 10.05 -14.80
C ALA A 158 -17.75 10.11 -13.31
N LEU A 159 -16.58 10.65 -12.98
CA LEU A 159 -16.17 10.89 -11.60
C LEU A 159 -17.17 11.83 -10.87
N ARG A 160 -17.54 12.94 -11.51
CA ARG A 160 -18.52 13.87 -10.94
C ARG A 160 -19.91 13.25 -10.76
N ALA A 161 -20.24 12.25 -11.58
CA ALA A 161 -21.46 11.45 -11.48
C ALA A 161 -21.37 10.32 -10.44
N GLY A 162 -20.25 10.22 -9.69
CA GLY A 162 -20.08 9.23 -8.62
C GLY A 162 -19.45 7.90 -9.06
N ALA A 163 -18.89 7.80 -10.26
CA ALA A 163 -18.16 6.60 -10.67
C ALA A 163 -16.92 6.38 -9.79
N TYR A 164 -16.81 5.17 -9.22
CA TYR A 164 -15.70 4.81 -8.36
C TYR A 164 -14.43 4.51 -9.16
N ASP A 165 -13.31 5.10 -8.73
CA ASP A 165 -11.96 4.72 -9.17
C ASP A 165 -11.00 4.92 -7.97
N PHE A 166 -10.32 3.86 -7.56
CA PHE A 166 -9.40 3.88 -6.42
C PHE A 166 -8.29 4.93 -6.55
N SER A 167 -7.94 5.36 -7.76
CA SER A 167 -7.00 6.46 -7.96
C SER A 167 -7.43 7.79 -7.32
N HIS A 168 -8.74 7.98 -7.07
CA HIS A 168 -9.23 9.18 -6.36
C HIS A 168 -8.91 9.15 -4.87
N GLU A 169 -9.00 7.98 -4.22
CA GLU A 169 -8.60 7.83 -2.82
C GLU A 169 -7.10 8.13 -2.65
N VAL A 170 -6.29 7.59 -3.57
CA VAL A 170 -4.85 7.88 -3.60
C VAL A 170 -4.60 9.37 -3.79
N LYS A 171 -5.30 10.00 -4.74
CA LYS A 171 -5.19 11.44 -4.99
C LYS A 171 -5.56 12.26 -3.76
N GLN A 172 -6.69 11.98 -3.12
CA GLN A 172 -7.12 12.68 -1.91
C GLN A 172 -6.08 12.61 -0.79
N ALA A 173 -5.49 11.42 -0.56
CA ALA A 173 -4.44 11.26 0.43
C ALA A 173 -3.17 12.02 0.07
N LEU A 174 -2.84 12.14 -1.22
CA LEU A 174 -1.66 12.87 -1.70
C LEU A 174 -1.88 14.38 -1.79
N ASP A 175 -3.11 14.86 -2.01
CA ASP A 175 -3.42 16.29 -2.08
C ASP A 175 -3.14 17.03 -0.75
N THR A 176 -3.26 16.33 0.37
CA THR A 176 -2.93 16.87 1.69
C THR A 176 -1.43 16.92 2.00
N CYS A 177 -0.56 16.45 1.09
CA CYS A 177 0.88 16.50 1.25
C CYS A 177 1.41 17.89 0.93
N LEU A 178 2.09 18.52 1.91
CA LEU A 178 2.70 19.86 1.77
C LEU A 178 4.00 19.87 0.95
N ALA A 179 4.45 18.72 0.46
CA ALA A 179 5.71 18.56 -0.29
C ALA A 179 6.97 19.06 0.46
N CYS A 180 6.95 19.12 1.79
CA CYS A 180 8.04 19.64 2.63
C CYS A 180 9.30 18.76 2.67
N LYS A 181 9.27 17.53 2.11
CA LYS A 181 10.36 16.53 2.07
C LYS A 181 10.89 16.03 3.42
N SER A 182 10.32 16.43 4.55
CA SER A 182 10.76 15.94 5.88
C SER A 182 10.75 14.41 5.95
N CYS A 183 9.79 13.75 5.28
CA CYS A 183 9.76 12.29 5.23
C CYS A 183 10.99 11.68 4.55
N ALA A 184 11.52 12.29 3.48
CA ALA A 184 12.71 11.79 2.80
C ALA A 184 13.98 11.92 3.67
N GLY A 185 14.05 12.97 4.50
CA GLY A 185 15.16 13.20 5.42
C GLY A 185 15.14 12.30 6.65
N GLN A 186 13.99 12.15 7.29
CA GLN A 186 13.86 11.51 8.60
C GLN A 186 13.46 10.02 8.55
N CYS A 187 12.91 9.55 7.43
CA CYS A 187 12.55 8.14 7.31
C CYS A 187 13.82 7.27 7.19
N PRO A 188 13.99 6.21 8.03
CA PRO A 188 15.14 5.32 7.96
C PRO A 188 15.33 4.65 6.58
N VAL A 189 14.23 4.43 5.86
CA VAL A 189 14.22 3.81 4.51
C VAL A 189 13.96 4.83 3.39
N LYS A 190 14.13 6.13 3.67
CA LYS A 190 14.11 7.22 2.69
C LYS A 190 12.86 7.26 1.80
N VAL A 191 11.67 7.07 2.38
CA VAL A 191 10.39 7.23 1.64
C VAL A 191 10.20 8.70 1.27
N ASP A 192 10.23 9.01 -0.03
CA ASP A 192 10.03 10.37 -0.55
C ASP A 192 8.61 10.54 -1.11
N VAL A 193 7.68 11.02 -0.26
CA VAL A 193 6.28 11.26 -0.66
C VAL A 193 6.17 12.30 -1.79
N PRO A 194 6.83 13.45 -1.75
CA PRO A 194 6.82 14.41 -2.86
C PRO A 194 7.23 13.81 -4.20
N ALA A 195 8.27 12.98 -4.22
CA ALA A 195 8.76 12.36 -5.44
C ALA A 195 7.72 11.42 -6.07
N PHE A 196 7.17 10.48 -5.31
CA PHE A 196 6.16 9.59 -5.87
C PHE A 196 4.80 10.27 -6.10
N ARG A 197 4.46 11.34 -5.35
CA ARG A 197 3.28 12.18 -5.59
C ARG A 197 3.35 12.82 -6.99
N ALA A 198 4.48 13.40 -7.35
CA ALA A 198 4.64 14.00 -8.68
C ALA A 198 4.45 12.97 -9.81
N LYS A 199 5.05 11.78 -9.66
CA LYS A 199 4.90 10.67 -10.62
C LYS A 199 3.43 10.20 -10.71
N PHE A 200 2.76 10.05 -9.56
CA PHE A 200 1.34 9.67 -9.52
C PHE A 200 0.45 10.71 -10.20
N LEU A 201 0.62 12.00 -9.89
CA LEU A 201 -0.19 13.07 -10.48
C LEU A 201 0.03 13.17 -12.00
N ALA A 202 1.25 12.97 -12.48
CA ALA A 202 1.52 12.88 -13.90
C ALA A 202 0.71 11.75 -14.56
N ALA A 203 0.72 10.54 -13.97
CA ALA A 203 -0.07 9.41 -14.42
C ALA A 203 -1.59 9.65 -14.31
N TYR A 204 -2.05 10.19 -13.19
CA TYR A 204 -3.46 10.51 -12.94
C TYR A 204 -4.03 11.44 -14.00
N HIS A 205 -3.32 12.52 -14.35
CA HIS A 205 -3.76 13.50 -15.34
C HIS A 205 -3.59 13.03 -16.80
N THR A 206 -3.11 11.83 -17.05
CA THR A 206 -3.29 11.19 -18.37
C THR A 206 -4.74 10.70 -18.56
N ARG A 207 -5.46 10.40 -17.46
CA ARG A 207 -6.83 9.86 -17.45
C ARG A 207 -7.90 10.89 -17.10
N TYR A 208 -7.55 11.93 -16.34
CA TYR A 208 -8.48 12.96 -15.85
C TYR A 208 -8.00 14.36 -16.22
N LEU A 209 -8.93 15.30 -16.34
CA LEU A 209 -8.58 16.69 -16.58
C LEU A 209 -7.79 17.27 -15.41
N ARG A 210 -6.83 18.11 -15.74
CA ARG A 210 -6.08 18.89 -14.74
C ARG A 210 -6.91 20.11 -14.36
N PRO A 211 -7.04 20.45 -13.05
CA PRO A 211 -7.72 21.66 -12.60
C PRO A 211 -7.09 22.92 -13.20
N ALA A 212 -7.94 23.91 -13.54
CA ALA A 212 -7.45 25.18 -14.11
C ALA A 212 -6.43 25.89 -13.21
N ARG A 213 -6.63 25.84 -11.90
CA ARG A 213 -5.69 26.40 -10.90
C ARG A 213 -4.25 25.89 -11.08
N ASP A 214 -4.08 24.61 -11.43
CA ASP A 214 -2.76 24.01 -11.58
C ASP A 214 -2.02 24.55 -12.80
N TRP A 215 -2.75 24.99 -13.83
CA TRP A 215 -2.21 25.66 -14.99
C TRP A 215 -1.79 27.10 -14.66
N VAL A 216 -2.61 27.82 -13.90
CA VAL A 216 -2.28 29.17 -13.44
C VAL A 216 -1.01 29.14 -12.60
N LEU A 217 -0.92 28.22 -11.62
CA LEU A 217 0.26 28.10 -10.78
C LEU A 217 1.52 27.77 -11.58
N ALA A 218 1.41 26.85 -12.57
CA ALA A 218 2.56 26.51 -13.42
C ALA A 218 2.99 27.63 -14.37
N SER A 219 2.16 28.67 -14.59
CA SER A 219 2.52 29.83 -15.41
C SER A 219 3.15 30.97 -14.61
N LEU A 220 3.21 30.85 -13.28
CA LEU A 220 3.80 31.83 -12.37
C LEU A 220 5.28 31.55 -12.05
N GLU A 221 5.77 30.37 -12.44
CA GLU A 221 7.18 29.95 -12.33
C GLU A 221 7.94 30.29 -13.65
#